data_20d63c7d00b85ebb89711c6d3986b286
#
_entry.id   20d63c7d00b85ebb89711c6d3986b286
#
_cell.length_a   1.000
_cell.length_b   1.000
_cell.length_c   1.000
_cell.angle_alpha   90.00
_cell.angle_beta   90.00
_cell.angle_gamma   90.00
#
_symmetry.space_group_name_H-M   'P 1'
#
loop_
_entity.id
_entity.type
_entity.pdbx_description
1 polymer ?
#
loop_
_entity_poly.entity_id
_entity_poly.type
_entity_poly.pdbx_seq_one_letter_code
_entity_poly.pdbx_strand_id
1 'polypeptide(L)'
;MFDYLIVGAGFAGSVLAERLARGQNKKVLIIDRRSHIGGNAYDCHNEHGILIHQYGPHIFHTNSAEIFDYLSRFTEWRQYQHRVKAMVDGRLLPIPINLDTVNELYGLQLTPEGMKTYLASVAEKKEKILTSEDVVVNGVGRDLYEKFFRNYTRKQWGLDPSELDAQVTARVPVRFNRDDRYFTDSYQAMPARGYTHMFGNMLDHPNIKVMLNADYREVRDEVSFDQLIFTGPIDEYFDYRFGPLPYRCLEFKHETHHRPVFQSAPVVNYPNEYAYTRVTEFKYLTGQDHPLTSVVYEFPRSEGDPYYPIPRADNAALYKRYHALAVETPDVHFVGRLGTYRYYNMDQVVGQALTLYNKLANTTRAAALAV
;
A
#
# COMPACT_ATOMS: atom_id res chain seq x y z
N MET A 1 25.02 -7.75 21.73
CA MET A 1 24.39 -8.86 21.02
C MET A 1 22.88 -8.68 21.03
N PHE A 2 22.22 -8.80 19.91
CA PHE A 2 20.77 -8.74 19.75
C PHE A 2 20.21 -10.13 19.46
N ASP A 3 19.01 -10.40 19.92
CA ASP A 3 18.30 -11.62 19.50
C ASP A 3 17.85 -11.52 18.03
N TYR A 4 17.45 -10.31 17.61
CA TYR A 4 16.98 -10.08 16.24
C TYR A 4 17.59 -8.81 15.64
N LEU A 5 18.03 -8.92 14.39
CA LEU A 5 18.22 -7.80 13.48
C LEU A 5 17.02 -7.72 12.56
N ILE A 6 16.37 -6.56 12.45
CA ILE A 6 15.24 -6.31 11.56
C ILE A 6 15.63 -5.25 10.55
N VAL A 7 15.55 -5.58 9.27
CA VAL A 7 15.84 -4.66 8.17
C VAL A 7 14.55 -4.09 7.62
N GLY A 8 14.37 -2.78 7.77
CA GLY A 8 13.20 -2.00 7.37
C GLY A 8 12.29 -1.64 8.53
N ALA A 9 12.12 -0.34 8.79
CA ALA A 9 11.33 0.24 9.87
C ALA A 9 9.90 0.64 9.43
N GLY A 10 9.34 -0.05 8.42
CA GLY A 10 7.95 0.05 8.01
C GLY A 10 7.02 -0.82 8.87
N PHE A 11 5.75 -1.02 8.43
CA PHE A 11 4.76 -1.81 9.18
C PHE A 11 5.26 -3.20 9.57
N ALA A 12 5.82 -3.97 8.63
CA ALA A 12 6.27 -5.33 8.92
C ALA A 12 7.34 -5.38 10.01
N GLY A 13 8.40 -4.58 9.86
CA GLY A 13 9.50 -4.56 10.80
C GLY A 13 9.11 -3.99 12.17
N SER A 14 8.34 -2.90 12.19
CA SER A 14 7.92 -2.26 13.45
C SER A 14 6.97 -3.14 14.27
N VAL A 15 6.03 -3.84 13.61
CA VAL A 15 5.13 -4.81 14.29
C VAL A 15 5.95 -5.95 14.90
N LEU A 16 6.90 -6.51 14.15
CA LEU A 16 7.74 -7.60 14.66
C LEU A 16 8.66 -7.13 15.77
N ALA A 17 9.29 -5.95 15.66
CA ALA A 17 10.11 -5.38 16.72
C ALA A 17 9.32 -5.24 18.02
N GLU A 18 8.12 -4.66 17.96
CA GLU A 18 7.24 -4.47 19.11
C GLU A 18 6.81 -5.82 19.71
N ARG A 19 6.35 -6.75 18.88
CA ARG A 19 5.90 -8.06 19.36
C ARG A 19 7.01 -8.88 19.99
N LEU A 20 8.19 -8.92 19.39
CA LEU A 20 9.35 -9.64 19.93
C LEU A 20 9.84 -9.02 21.23
N ALA A 21 9.94 -7.69 21.30
CA ALA A 21 10.40 -7.01 22.50
C ALA A 21 9.39 -7.10 23.65
N ARG A 22 8.12 -6.75 23.44
CA ARG A 22 7.09 -6.77 24.50
C ARG A 22 6.60 -8.18 24.82
N GLY A 23 6.43 -9.03 23.81
CA GLY A 23 5.83 -10.35 23.99
C GLY A 23 6.81 -11.44 24.44
N GLN A 24 8.09 -11.31 24.08
CA GLN A 24 9.12 -12.33 24.36
C GLN A 24 10.37 -11.76 25.07
N ASN A 25 10.35 -10.49 25.45
CA ASN A 25 11.49 -9.80 26.08
C ASN A 25 12.80 -9.87 25.28
N LYS A 26 12.69 -9.93 23.93
CA LYS A 26 13.82 -10.04 23.01
C LYS A 26 14.48 -8.68 22.79
N LYS A 27 15.80 -8.68 22.63
CA LYS A 27 16.58 -7.49 22.23
C LYS A 27 16.59 -7.39 20.73
N VAL A 28 16.07 -6.29 20.21
CA VAL A 28 15.88 -6.06 18.78
C VAL A 28 16.68 -4.83 18.33
N LEU A 29 17.45 -4.98 17.27
CA LEU A 29 17.95 -3.86 16.49
C LEU A 29 17.12 -3.77 15.21
N ILE A 30 16.46 -2.65 14.98
CA ILE A 30 15.78 -2.35 13.72
C ILE A 30 16.59 -1.29 12.96
N ILE A 31 16.88 -1.57 11.70
CA ILE A 31 17.64 -0.65 10.84
C ILE A 31 16.80 -0.24 9.63
N ASP A 32 17.01 0.97 9.14
CA ASP A 32 16.45 1.42 7.86
C ASP A 32 17.47 2.29 7.12
N ARG A 33 17.57 2.11 5.80
CA ARG A 33 18.44 2.93 4.94
C ARG A 33 17.96 4.38 4.83
N ARG A 34 16.68 4.64 5.12
CA ARG A 34 16.09 5.97 5.17
C ARG A 34 16.40 6.68 6.49
N SER A 35 16.28 7.99 6.50
CA SER A 35 16.48 8.83 7.68
C SER A 35 15.28 8.87 8.65
N HIS A 36 14.28 8.03 8.43
CA HIS A 36 13.01 8.02 9.17
C HIS A 36 12.43 6.62 9.34
N ILE A 37 11.62 6.41 10.35
CA ILE A 37 10.77 5.24 10.55
C ILE A 37 9.48 5.34 9.72
N GLY A 38 8.66 4.28 9.72
CA GLY A 38 7.36 4.25 9.06
C GLY A 38 7.38 3.73 7.62
N GLY A 39 8.57 3.56 7.03
CA GLY A 39 8.70 3.08 5.64
C GLY A 39 7.91 3.96 4.68
N ASN A 40 7.10 3.38 3.80
CA ASN A 40 6.28 4.14 2.85
C ASN A 40 5.10 4.88 3.51
N ALA A 41 4.71 4.52 4.74
CA ALA A 41 3.66 5.24 5.47
C ALA A 41 4.20 6.46 6.26
N TYR A 42 5.48 6.79 6.09
CA TYR A 42 6.08 7.97 6.72
C TYR A 42 5.33 9.25 6.36
N ASP A 43 4.99 10.01 7.38
CA ASP A 43 4.41 11.34 7.28
C ASP A 43 5.20 12.34 8.13
N CYS A 44 5.17 13.59 7.73
CA CYS A 44 5.86 14.67 8.43
C CYS A 44 5.18 16.01 8.19
N HIS A 45 5.43 16.97 9.06
CA HIS A 45 5.03 18.34 8.79
C HIS A 45 6.01 18.98 7.80
N ASN A 46 5.47 19.57 6.74
CA ASN A 46 6.28 20.34 5.81
C ASN A 46 6.69 21.70 6.40
N GLU A 47 7.40 22.51 5.63
CA GLU A 47 7.88 23.85 6.03
C GLU A 47 6.76 24.83 6.42
N HIS A 48 5.51 24.57 6.02
CA HIS A 48 4.33 25.35 6.36
C HIS A 48 3.53 24.75 7.53
N GLY A 49 4.01 23.70 8.18
CA GLY A 49 3.32 23.03 9.29
C GLY A 49 2.15 22.13 8.88
N ILE A 50 2.01 21.81 7.61
CA ILE A 50 0.99 20.91 7.11
C ILE A 50 1.51 19.48 7.18
N LEU A 51 0.77 18.58 7.83
CA LEU A 51 1.08 17.15 7.85
C LEU A 51 0.84 16.55 6.46
N ILE A 52 1.90 16.01 5.86
CA ILE A 52 1.90 15.40 4.54
C ILE A 52 2.37 13.95 4.62
N HIS A 53 1.91 13.09 3.74
CA HIS A 53 2.48 11.77 3.53
C HIS A 53 3.57 11.86 2.46
N GLN A 54 4.81 11.54 2.84
CA GLN A 54 5.97 11.72 1.95
C GLN A 54 5.88 10.84 0.69
N TYR A 55 5.29 9.67 0.78
CA TYR A 55 5.24 8.65 -0.27
C TYR A 55 3.80 8.38 -0.75
N GLY A 56 3.03 9.45 -0.93
CA GLY A 56 1.64 9.37 -1.37
C GLY A 56 0.65 8.95 -0.27
N PRO A 57 -0.66 8.94 -0.57
CA PRO A 57 -1.69 8.71 0.43
C PRO A 57 -1.65 7.29 0.97
N HIS A 58 -1.64 7.18 2.28
CA HIS A 58 -1.82 5.94 3.02
C HIS A 58 -3.08 6.05 3.86
N ILE A 59 -4.13 5.29 3.52
CA ILE A 59 -5.40 5.25 4.22
C ILE A 59 -5.54 3.89 4.89
N PHE A 60 -5.73 3.85 6.20
CA PHE A 60 -5.91 2.60 6.91
C PHE A 60 -7.36 2.12 6.80
N HIS A 61 -7.52 0.90 6.34
CA HIS A 61 -8.81 0.20 6.26
C HIS A 61 -8.60 -1.29 6.49
N THR A 62 -9.56 -1.94 7.14
CA THR A 62 -9.54 -3.38 7.39
C THR A 62 -10.91 -3.90 7.80
N ASN A 63 -11.15 -5.19 7.59
CA ASN A 63 -12.27 -5.93 8.19
C ASN A 63 -11.86 -6.72 9.44
N SER A 64 -10.56 -6.74 9.78
CA SER A 64 -10.05 -7.45 10.94
C SER A 64 -10.09 -6.58 12.20
N ALA A 65 -10.97 -6.92 13.14
CA ALA A 65 -10.98 -6.31 14.47
C ALA A 65 -9.65 -6.52 15.18
N GLU A 66 -9.04 -7.70 15.08
CA GLU A 66 -7.76 -8.03 15.72
C GLU A 66 -6.64 -7.06 15.29
N ILE A 67 -6.53 -6.78 13.97
CA ILE A 67 -5.52 -5.86 13.45
C ILE A 67 -5.82 -4.42 13.87
N PHE A 68 -7.09 -4.01 13.82
CA PHE A 68 -7.49 -2.68 14.25
C PHE A 68 -7.22 -2.46 15.74
N ASP A 69 -7.61 -3.40 16.60
CA ASP A 69 -7.38 -3.35 18.05
C ASP A 69 -5.90 -3.38 18.39
N TYR A 70 -5.10 -4.18 17.66
CA TYR A 70 -3.66 -4.21 17.83
C TYR A 70 -3.02 -2.83 17.59
N LEU A 71 -3.33 -2.19 16.47
CA LEU A 71 -2.79 -0.88 16.12
C LEU A 71 -3.34 0.24 17.01
N SER A 72 -4.57 0.12 17.51
CA SER A 72 -5.21 1.07 18.43
C SER A 72 -4.46 1.23 19.77
N ARG A 73 -3.56 0.33 20.08
CA ARG A 73 -2.67 0.45 21.23
C ARG A 73 -1.62 1.55 21.07
N PHE A 74 -1.37 2.01 19.85
CA PHE A 74 -0.28 2.92 19.51
C PHE A 74 -0.77 4.26 18.96
N THR A 75 -2.06 4.38 18.66
CA THR A 75 -2.65 5.62 18.15
C THR A 75 -4.12 5.73 18.53
N GLU A 76 -4.59 6.96 18.62
CA GLU A 76 -6.00 7.28 18.50
C GLU A 76 -6.37 7.37 17.04
N TRP A 77 -7.61 7.03 16.70
CA TRP A 77 -8.10 7.02 15.33
C TRP A 77 -9.07 8.16 15.07
N ARG A 78 -8.83 8.88 13.97
CA ARG A 78 -9.83 9.76 13.37
C ARG A 78 -10.60 8.97 12.32
N GLN A 79 -11.91 8.85 12.48
CA GLN A 79 -12.77 8.20 11.49
C GLN A 79 -12.65 8.90 10.14
N TYR A 80 -12.42 8.13 9.09
CA TYR A 80 -12.22 8.67 7.76
C TYR A 80 -12.68 7.69 6.69
N GLN A 81 -13.60 8.11 5.84
CA GLN A 81 -14.07 7.35 4.68
C GLN A 81 -13.49 7.96 3.42
N HIS A 82 -12.63 7.20 2.75
CA HIS A 82 -11.94 7.67 1.57
C HIS A 82 -12.85 7.79 0.36
N ARG A 83 -12.74 8.91 -0.36
CA ARG A 83 -13.44 9.17 -1.62
C ARG A 83 -12.44 9.57 -2.68
N VAL A 84 -12.68 9.08 -3.89
CA VAL A 84 -11.83 9.36 -5.05
C VAL A 84 -12.73 9.82 -6.19
N LYS A 85 -12.28 10.82 -6.94
CA LYS A 85 -12.87 11.19 -8.22
C LYS A 85 -11.89 10.94 -9.35
N ALA A 86 -12.41 10.79 -10.57
CA ALA A 86 -11.60 10.74 -11.78
C ALA A 86 -11.96 11.91 -12.69
N MET A 87 -10.95 12.55 -13.26
CA MET A 87 -11.13 13.53 -14.33
C MET A 87 -11.35 12.78 -15.65
N VAL A 88 -12.57 12.83 -16.17
CA VAL A 88 -12.95 12.15 -17.40
C VAL A 88 -13.82 13.10 -18.24
N ASP A 89 -13.44 13.32 -19.49
CA ASP A 89 -14.14 14.21 -20.42
C ASP A 89 -14.42 15.60 -19.82
N GLY A 90 -13.45 16.16 -19.07
CA GLY A 90 -13.54 17.46 -18.39
C GLY A 90 -14.43 17.49 -17.15
N ARG A 91 -14.88 16.35 -16.64
CA ARG A 91 -15.76 16.21 -15.45
C ARG A 91 -15.08 15.44 -14.33
N LEU A 92 -15.38 15.80 -13.09
CA LEU A 92 -14.93 15.10 -11.89
C LEU A 92 -15.98 14.09 -11.46
N LEU A 93 -15.83 12.83 -11.84
CA LEU A 93 -16.78 11.75 -11.63
C LEU A 93 -16.33 10.82 -10.47
N PRO A 94 -17.27 10.27 -9.68
CA PRO A 94 -16.93 9.33 -8.62
C PRO A 94 -16.23 8.07 -9.16
N ILE A 95 -15.26 7.55 -8.38
CA ILE A 95 -14.68 6.22 -8.56
C ILE A 95 -14.55 5.55 -7.16
N PRO A 96 -14.93 4.27 -7.00
CA PRO A 96 -15.38 3.28 -8.00
C PRO A 96 -16.60 3.72 -8.82
N ILE A 97 -16.71 3.20 -10.05
CA ILE A 97 -17.87 3.46 -10.91
C ILE A 97 -19.15 3.12 -10.15
N ASN A 98 -20.05 4.09 -10.02
CA ASN A 98 -21.32 3.97 -9.34
C ASN A 98 -22.46 4.57 -10.18
N LEU A 99 -23.67 4.61 -9.63
CA LEU A 99 -24.86 5.13 -10.34
C LEU A 99 -24.68 6.60 -10.77
N ASP A 100 -24.04 7.42 -9.93
CA ASP A 100 -23.80 8.83 -10.27
C ASP A 100 -22.73 8.96 -11.37
N THR A 101 -21.69 8.12 -11.35
CA THR A 101 -20.67 8.09 -12.42
C THR A 101 -21.31 7.89 -13.79
N VAL A 102 -22.21 6.90 -13.92
CA VAL A 102 -22.87 6.57 -15.21
C VAL A 102 -23.88 7.65 -15.60
N ASN A 103 -24.70 8.10 -14.65
CA ASN A 103 -25.70 9.12 -14.92
C ASN A 103 -25.07 10.46 -15.34
N GLU A 104 -24.04 10.92 -14.62
CA GLU A 104 -23.39 12.19 -14.90
C GLU A 104 -22.59 12.12 -16.20
N LEU A 105 -21.86 11.02 -16.49
CA LEU A 105 -21.04 10.88 -17.68
C LEU A 105 -21.91 10.93 -18.96
N TYR A 106 -23.03 10.19 -18.96
CA TYR A 106 -23.85 10.01 -20.15
C TYR A 106 -25.11 10.89 -20.16
N GLY A 107 -25.33 11.73 -19.14
CA GLY A 107 -26.55 12.57 -19.05
C GLY A 107 -27.81 11.74 -18.88
N LEU A 108 -27.71 10.60 -18.18
CA LEU A 108 -28.83 9.67 -17.95
C LEU A 108 -29.47 9.90 -16.58
N GLN A 109 -30.64 9.29 -16.36
CA GLN A 109 -31.37 9.28 -15.09
C GLN A 109 -31.76 7.84 -14.72
N LEU A 110 -30.77 6.96 -14.71
CA LEU A 110 -30.98 5.55 -14.40
C LEU A 110 -31.29 5.34 -12.92
N THR A 111 -32.16 4.38 -12.66
CA THR A 111 -32.30 3.73 -11.35
C THR A 111 -31.21 2.68 -11.16
N PRO A 112 -30.99 2.11 -9.95
CA PRO A 112 -30.08 0.98 -9.76
C PRO A 112 -30.34 -0.18 -10.72
N GLU A 113 -31.57 -0.57 -10.95
CA GLU A 113 -31.98 -1.61 -11.90
C GLU A 113 -31.74 -1.21 -13.35
N GLY A 114 -32.04 0.05 -13.68
CA GLY A 114 -31.74 0.61 -15.01
C GLY A 114 -30.24 0.59 -15.29
N MET A 115 -29.38 0.92 -14.33
CA MET A 115 -27.93 0.84 -14.45
C MET A 115 -27.44 -0.60 -14.68
N LYS A 116 -28.00 -1.59 -13.97
CA LYS A 116 -27.66 -3.01 -14.21
C LYS A 116 -27.97 -3.41 -15.65
N THR A 117 -29.18 -3.04 -16.15
CA THR A 117 -29.60 -3.33 -17.52
C THR A 117 -28.71 -2.62 -18.54
N TYR A 118 -28.39 -1.34 -18.31
CA TYR A 118 -27.53 -0.57 -19.16
C TYR A 118 -26.12 -1.18 -19.25
N LEU A 119 -25.47 -1.45 -18.10
CA LEU A 119 -24.14 -2.04 -18.11
C LEU A 119 -24.14 -3.45 -18.73
N ALA A 120 -25.17 -4.24 -18.50
CA ALA A 120 -25.31 -5.55 -19.15
C ALA A 120 -25.43 -5.45 -20.67
N SER A 121 -26.04 -4.38 -21.20
CA SER A 121 -26.20 -4.17 -22.64
C SER A 121 -24.92 -3.71 -23.34
N VAL A 122 -24.01 -3.03 -22.62
CA VAL A 122 -22.73 -2.52 -23.16
C VAL A 122 -21.53 -3.38 -22.81
N ALA A 123 -21.69 -4.35 -21.92
CA ALA A 123 -20.64 -5.28 -21.48
C ALA A 123 -20.18 -6.19 -22.63
N GLU A 124 -18.88 -6.35 -22.78
CA GLU A 124 -18.28 -7.33 -23.67
C GLU A 124 -18.11 -8.65 -22.95
N LYS A 125 -19.07 -9.57 -23.09
CA LYS A 125 -19.03 -10.86 -22.41
C LYS A 125 -17.88 -11.73 -22.92
N LYS A 126 -17.06 -12.19 -21.97
CA LYS A 126 -15.92 -13.07 -22.21
C LYS A 126 -16.19 -14.45 -21.65
N GLU A 127 -15.86 -15.49 -22.40
CA GLU A 127 -15.93 -16.88 -21.90
C GLU A 127 -14.93 -17.15 -20.77
N LYS A 128 -13.76 -16.52 -20.86
CA LYS A 128 -12.69 -16.60 -19.84
C LYS A 128 -12.20 -15.22 -19.48
N ILE A 129 -12.04 -14.96 -18.21
CA ILE A 129 -11.47 -13.74 -17.65
C ILE A 129 -10.02 -14.05 -17.27
N LEU A 130 -9.06 -13.58 -18.05
CA LEU A 130 -7.64 -13.84 -17.88
C LEU A 130 -6.87 -12.57 -17.53
N THR A 131 -7.28 -11.44 -18.09
CA THR A 131 -6.55 -10.18 -18.00
C THR A 131 -7.34 -9.10 -17.26
N SER A 132 -6.62 -8.08 -16.88
CA SER A 132 -7.18 -6.87 -16.27
C SER A 132 -8.18 -6.17 -17.21
N GLU A 133 -7.94 -6.17 -18.51
CA GLU A 133 -8.89 -5.69 -19.51
C GLU A 133 -10.18 -6.50 -19.51
N ASP A 134 -10.08 -7.84 -19.55
CA ASP A 134 -11.26 -8.73 -19.58
C ASP A 134 -12.20 -8.48 -18.42
N VAL A 135 -11.65 -8.27 -17.20
CA VAL A 135 -12.44 -7.95 -16.00
C VAL A 135 -13.31 -6.72 -16.23
N VAL A 136 -12.68 -5.64 -16.72
CA VAL A 136 -13.37 -4.35 -16.83
C VAL A 136 -14.37 -4.36 -17.98
N VAL A 137 -13.98 -4.80 -19.20
CA VAL A 137 -14.89 -4.79 -20.35
C VAL A 137 -16.07 -5.73 -20.16
N ASN A 138 -15.87 -6.85 -19.46
CA ASN A 138 -16.94 -7.79 -19.11
C ASN A 138 -17.92 -7.23 -18.08
N GLY A 139 -17.48 -6.28 -17.25
CA GLY A 139 -18.31 -5.66 -16.20
C GLY A 139 -19.01 -4.38 -16.65
N VAL A 140 -18.29 -3.47 -17.32
CA VAL A 140 -18.77 -2.11 -17.60
C VAL A 140 -18.72 -1.71 -19.09
N GLY A 141 -18.19 -2.56 -19.96
CA GLY A 141 -18.09 -2.30 -21.39
C GLY A 141 -16.85 -1.47 -21.78
N ARG A 142 -16.67 -1.35 -23.12
CA ARG A 142 -15.47 -0.77 -23.74
C ARG A 142 -15.31 0.73 -23.43
N ASP A 143 -16.37 1.51 -23.51
CA ASP A 143 -16.26 2.96 -23.36
C ASP A 143 -15.82 3.37 -21.95
N LEU A 144 -16.41 2.78 -20.90
CA LEU A 144 -15.97 3.02 -19.53
C LEU A 144 -14.55 2.49 -19.28
N TYR A 145 -14.18 1.36 -19.88
CA TYR A 145 -12.82 0.86 -19.82
C TYR A 145 -11.81 1.86 -20.41
N GLU A 146 -12.05 2.37 -21.62
CA GLU A 146 -11.16 3.34 -22.28
C GLU A 146 -11.04 4.65 -21.47
N LYS A 147 -12.16 5.13 -20.92
CA LYS A 147 -12.22 6.40 -20.19
C LYS A 147 -11.58 6.38 -18.80
N PHE A 148 -11.76 5.29 -18.04
CA PHE A 148 -11.36 5.24 -16.62
C PHE A 148 -10.15 4.35 -16.33
N PHE A 149 -9.95 3.27 -17.11
CA PHE A 149 -9.03 2.20 -16.69
C PHE A 149 -7.81 2.07 -17.59
N ARG A 150 -7.97 2.07 -18.90
CA ARG A 150 -6.91 1.70 -19.83
C ARG A 150 -5.65 2.54 -19.67
N ASN A 151 -5.76 3.85 -19.85
CA ASN A 151 -4.60 4.74 -19.81
C ASN A 151 -4.11 4.95 -18.36
N TYR A 152 -5.01 4.95 -17.36
CA TYR A 152 -4.60 4.95 -15.97
C TYR A 152 -3.72 3.73 -15.65
N THR A 153 -4.15 2.54 -16.06
CA THR A 153 -3.42 1.29 -15.85
C THR A 153 -2.09 1.28 -16.61
N ARG A 154 -2.08 1.75 -17.86
CA ARG A 154 -0.84 1.92 -18.62
C ARG A 154 0.16 2.83 -17.94
N LYS A 155 -0.26 3.98 -17.41
CA LYS A 155 0.61 4.87 -16.63
C LYS A 155 1.11 4.17 -15.38
N GLN A 156 0.20 3.60 -14.59
CA GLN A 156 0.52 2.98 -13.31
C GLN A 156 1.48 1.79 -13.45
N TRP A 157 1.25 0.92 -14.41
CA TRP A 157 1.98 -0.34 -14.54
C TRP A 157 3.03 -0.37 -15.65
N GLY A 158 3.00 0.59 -16.59
CA GLY A 158 3.88 0.59 -17.76
C GLY A 158 3.53 -0.49 -18.77
N LEU A 159 2.36 -1.13 -18.64
CA LEU A 159 1.87 -2.24 -19.45
C LEU A 159 0.41 -1.99 -19.85
N ASP A 160 -0.01 -2.58 -20.97
CA ASP A 160 -1.43 -2.56 -21.31
C ASP A 160 -2.22 -3.46 -20.35
N PRO A 161 -3.48 -3.11 -19.99
CA PRO A 161 -4.29 -3.98 -19.13
C PRO A 161 -4.47 -5.41 -19.65
N SER A 162 -4.36 -5.65 -20.97
CA SER A 162 -4.37 -6.98 -21.57
C SER A 162 -3.14 -7.83 -21.27
N GLU A 163 -2.06 -7.23 -20.75
CA GLU A 163 -0.81 -7.90 -20.35
C GLU A 163 -0.70 -8.16 -18.85
N LEU A 164 -1.70 -7.70 -18.08
CA LEU A 164 -1.71 -7.78 -16.62
C LEU A 164 -2.75 -8.79 -16.13
N ASP A 165 -2.45 -9.44 -15.01
CA ASP A 165 -3.37 -10.37 -14.35
C ASP A 165 -4.72 -9.70 -14.01
N ALA A 166 -5.80 -10.47 -14.11
CA ALA A 166 -7.17 -10.04 -13.80
C ALA A 166 -7.29 -9.37 -12.41
N GLN A 167 -6.49 -9.79 -11.43
CA GLN A 167 -6.51 -9.26 -10.07
C GLN A 167 -6.17 -7.77 -9.95
N VAL A 168 -5.50 -7.17 -10.93
CA VAL A 168 -5.11 -5.75 -10.92
C VAL A 168 -6.32 -4.83 -10.84
N THR A 169 -7.37 -5.12 -11.62
CA THR A 169 -8.60 -4.31 -11.68
C THR A 169 -9.79 -4.95 -10.97
N ALA A 170 -9.77 -6.27 -10.72
CA ALA A 170 -10.87 -6.97 -10.03
C ALA A 170 -11.17 -6.43 -8.62
N ARG A 171 -10.21 -5.76 -7.99
CA ARG A 171 -10.38 -5.13 -6.68
C ARG A 171 -11.17 -3.81 -6.69
N VAL A 172 -11.40 -3.20 -7.86
CA VAL A 172 -12.18 -1.97 -7.99
C VAL A 172 -13.63 -2.36 -8.30
N PRO A 173 -14.56 -2.28 -7.32
CA PRO A 173 -15.93 -2.73 -7.54
C PRO A 173 -16.70 -1.78 -8.46
N VAL A 174 -17.75 -2.31 -9.09
CA VAL A 174 -18.81 -1.50 -9.71
C VAL A 174 -20.02 -1.52 -8.77
N ARG A 175 -20.59 -0.36 -8.48
CA ARG A 175 -21.71 -0.21 -7.54
C ARG A 175 -22.95 0.29 -8.24
N PHE A 176 -24.06 -0.40 -8.07
CA PHE A 176 -25.35 -0.04 -8.67
C PHE A 176 -26.16 0.97 -7.83
N ASN A 177 -25.55 1.52 -6.80
CA ASN A 177 -26.12 2.57 -5.95
C ASN A 177 -25.25 3.83 -5.99
N ARG A 178 -25.54 4.83 -5.13
CA ARG A 178 -24.81 6.11 -5.04
C ARG A 178 -23.68 6.10 -4.01
N ASP A 179 -23.26 4.91 -3.51
CA ASP A 179 -22.15 4.84 -2.57
C ASP A 179 -20.83 5.17 -3.26
N ASP A 180 -20.24 6.32 -2.92
CA ASP A 180 -19.00 6.87 -3.47
C ASP A 180 -17.77 6.58 -2.62
N ARG A 181 -17.90 5.83 -1.51
CA ARG A 181 -16.76 5.44 -0.69
C ARG A 181 -15.82 4.54 -1.46
N TYR A 182 -14.54 4.81 -1.38
CA TYR A 182 -13.55 3.98 -2.08
C TYR A 182 -13.45 2.57 -1.47
N PHE A 183 -13.47 2.48 -0.14
CA PHE A 183 -13.48 1.22 0.61
C PHE A 183 -14.85 0.97 1.25
N THR A 184 -15.14 -0.31 1.53
CA THR A 184 -16.35 -0.76 2.24
C THR A 184 -16.04 -1.50 3.53
N ASP A 185 -14.77 -1.54 3.92
CA ASP A 185 -14.28 -2.20 5.12
C ASP A 185 -14.93 -1.62 6.38
N SER A 186 -15.08 -2.46 7.40
CA SER A 186 -15.73 -2.12 8.67
C SER A 186 -14.97 -1.04 9.45
N TYR A 187 -13.64 -1.06 9.37
CA TYR A 187 -12.76 -0.10 9.99
C TYR A 187 -12.06 0.72 8.92
N GLN A 188 -12.30 2.04 8.93
CA GLN A 188 -11.68 2.99 8.01
C GLN A 188 -11.30 4.22 8.82
N ALA A 189 -10.02 4.50 8.96
CA ALA A 189 -9.56 5.58 9.81
C ALA A 189 -8.15 6.06 9.44
N MET A 190 -7.79 7.21 9.98
CA MET A 190 -6.45 7.77 9.92
C MET A 190 -5.89 7.91 11.34
N PRO A 191 -4.59 7.63 11.58
CA PRO A 191 -3.98 7.93 12.87
C PRO A 191 -4.15 9.42 13.19
N ALA A 192 -4.72 9.74 14.35
CA ALA A 192 -5.09 11.12 14.69
C ALA A 192 -3.91 12.09 14.72
N ARG A 193 -2.71 11.58 15.04
CA ARG A 193 -1.44 12.33 15.08
C ARG A 193 -0.44 11.90 14.00
N GLY A 194 -0.92 11.21 12.97
CA GLY A 194 -0.12 10.69 11.87
C GLY A 194 0.53 9.32 12.14
N TYR A 195 0.99 8.71 11.06
CA TYR A 195 1.63 7.39 11.08
C TYR A 195 2.98 7.40 11.80
N THR A 196 3.80 8.41 11.57
CA THR A 196 5.12 8.50 12.20
C THR A 196 5.02 8.52 13.73
N HIS A 197 4.02 9.24 14.27
CA HIS A 197 3.74 9.22 15.70
C HIS A 197 3.31 7.81 16.19
N MET A 198 2.47 7.13 15.44
CA MET A 198 2.05 5.75 15.76
C MET A 198 3.26 4.79 15.77
N PHE A 199 4.14 4.87 14.78
CA PHE A 199 5.38 4.08 14.75
C PHE A 199 6.33 4.42 15.88
N GLY A 200 6.44 5.70 16.26
CA GLY A 200 7.21 6.12 17.43
C GLY A 200 6.74 5.43 18.70
N ASN A 201 5.42 5.43 18.95
CA ASN A 201 4.83 4.75 20.11
C ASN A 201 5.01 3.22 20.06
N MET A 202 4.98 2.62 18.86
CA MET A 202 5.21 1.19 18.69
C MET A 202 6.65 0.80 19.03
N LEU A 203 7.61 1.61 18.61
CA LEU A 203 9.04 1.34 18.78
C LEU A 203 9.59 1.84 20.13
N ASP A 204 8.81 2.55 20.94
CA ASP A 204 9.21 3.03 22.26
C ASP A 204 9.22 1.88 23.27
N HIS A 205 10.36 1.18 23.32
CA HIS A 205 10.61 0.08 24.23
C HIS A 205 12.12 -0.07 24.53
N PRO A 206 12.54 -0.32 25.79
CA PRO A 206 13.96 -0.39 26.15
C PRO A 206 14.75 -1.45 25.39
N ASN A 207 14.10 -2.54 24.98
CA ASN A 207 14.71 -3.62 24.21
C ASN A 207 14.72 -3.37 22.70
N ILE A 208 14.20 -2.26 22.22
CA ILE A 208 14.24 -1.89 20.80
C ILE A 208 15.28 -0.79 20.61
N LYS A 209 16.23 -1.01 19.72
CA LYS A 209 17.13 0.03 19.23
C LYS A 209 16.83 0.30 17.77
N VAL A 210 16.78 1.58 17.40
CA VAL A 210 16.52 2.03 16.03
C VAL A 210 17.79 2.67 15.50
N MET A 211 18.24 2.20 14.31
CA MET A 211 19.36 2.78 13.59
C MET A 211 18.88 3.16 12.17
N LEU A 212 18.85 4.43 11.90
CA LEU A 212 18.45 5.01 10.63
C LEU A 212 19.68 5.39 9.79
N ASN A 213 19.49 5.64 8.48
CA ASN A 213 20.59 5.87 7.54
C ASN A 213 21.62 4.72 7.53
N ALA A 214 21.14 3.48 7.71
CA ALA A 214 21.97 2.30 7.83
C ALA A 214 21.53 1.22 6.84
N ASP A 215 22.39 0.88 5.89
CA ASP A 215 22.17 -0.22 4.95
C ASP A 215 22.51 -1.57 5.61
N TYR A 216 21.74 -2.60 5.29
CA TYR A 216 21.97 -3.94 5.82
C TYR A 216 23.37 -4.46 5.50
N ARG A 217 23.90 -4.17 4.31
CA ARG A 217 25.24 -4.63 3.86
C ARG A 217 26.36 -4.02 4.68
N GLU A 218 26.15 -2.82 5.24
CA GLU A 218 27.12 -2.13 6.09
C GLU A 218 27.06 -2.65 7.54
N VAL A 219 25.86 -3.03 8.00
CA VAL A 219 25.62 -3.35 9.43
C VAL A 219 25.79 -4.84 9.72
N ARG A 220 25.52 -5.73 8.79
CA ARG A 220 25.42 -7.18 9.03
C ARG A 220 26.68 -7.81 9.62
N ASP A 221 27.86 -7.30 9.23
CA ASP A 221 29.16 -7.84 9.67
C ASP A 221 29.67 -7.14 10.95
N GLU A 222 29.08 -5.99 11.31
CA GLU A 222 29.48 -5.18 12.47
C GLU A 222 28.64 -5.46 13.71
N VAL A 223 27.45 -6.07 13.55
CA VAL A 223 26.48 -6.30 14.63
C VAL A 223 26.22 -7.80 14.83
N SER A 224 26.40 -8.27 16.05
CA SER A 224 26.08 -9.66 16.42
C SER A 224 24.59 -9.82 16.74
N PHE A 225 23.93 -10.75 16.04
CA PHE A 225 22.52 -11.11 16.21
C PHE A 225 22.29 -12.61 15.95
N ASP A 226 21.20 -13.17 16.50
CA ASP A 226 20.88 -14.59 16.35
C ASP A 226 20.00 -14.84 15.10
N GLN A 227 19.03 -13.95 14.83
CA GLN A 227 18.05 -14.11 13.75
C GLN A 227 17.89 -12.82 12.96
N LEU A 228 17.65 -12.95 11.67
CA LEU A 228 17.40 -11.84 10.75
C LEU A 228 15.95 -11.82 10.27
N ILE A 229 15.32 -10.66 10.34
CA ILE A 229 14.04 -10.38 9.68
C ILE A 229 14.28 -9.35 8.58
N PHE A 230 14.05 -9.75 7.32
CA PHE A 230 14.35 -8.92 6.16
C PHE A 230 13.04 -8.50 5.46
N THR A 231 12.78 -7.18 5.42
CA THR A 231 11.57 -6.62 4.78
C THR A 231 11.84 -5.93 3.46
N GLY A 232 13.09 -5.83 3.05
CA GLY A 232 13.52 -5.30 1.75
C GLY A 232 13.25 -6.26 0.59
N PRO A 233 13.64 -5.88 -0.65
CA PRO A 233 13.50 -6.73 -1.81
C PRO A 233 14.27 -8.05 -1.64
N ILE A 234 13.58 -9.17 -1.82
CA ILE A 234 14.19 -10.50 -1.63
C ILE A 234 15.33 -10.77 -2.61
N ASP A 235 15.21 -10.28 -3.84
CA ASP A 235 16.25 -10.38 -4.88
C ASP A 235 17.52 -9.60 -4.52
N GLU A 236 17.38 -8.43 -3.86
CA GLU A 236 18.49 -7.65 -3.34
C GLU A 236 19.26 -8.41 -2.25
N TYR A 237 18.56 -9.12 -1.37
CA TYR A 237 19.19 -9.95 -0.34
C TYR A 237 20.08 -11.03 -0.94
N PHE A 238 19.67 -11.63 -2.05
CA PHE A 238 20.40 -12.67 -2.77
C PHE A 238 21.28 -12.12 -3.91
N ASP A 239 21.68 -10.84 -3.84
CA ASP A 239 22.56 -10.17 -4.81
C ASP A 239 22.10 -10.36 -6.27
N TYR A 240 20.78 -10.32 -6.49
CA TYR A 240 20.15 -10.46 -7.81
C TYR A 240 20.56 -11.73 -8.58
N ARG A 241 20.85 -12.80 -7.87
CA ARG A 241 21.38 -14.08 -8.43
C ARG A 241 20.62 -14.59 -9.65
N PHE A 242 19.31 -14.36 -9.72
CA PHE A 242 18.46 -14.78 -10.83
C PHE A 242 18.00 -13.61 -11.70
N GLY A 243 18.57 -12.44 -11.52
CA GLY A 243 18.14 -11.17 -12.11
C GLY A 243 17.15 -10.41 -11.21
N PRO A 244 16.98 -9.10 -11.46
CA PRO A 244 16.12 -8.26 -10.66
C PRO A 244 14.64 -8.64 -10.82
N LEU A 245 13.89 -8.62 -9.72
CA LEU A 245 12.43 -8.69 -9.75
C LEU A 245 11.86 -7.35 -10.24
N PRO A 246 10.95 -7.36 -11.20
CA PRO A 246 10.36 -6.12 -11.72
C PRO A 246 9.44 -5.45 -10.72
N TYR A 247 9.67 -4.16 -10.47
CA TYR A 247 8.82 -3.30 -9.64
C TYR A 247 8.36 -2.06 -10.41
N ARG A 248 7.24 -1.50 -10.00
CA ARG A 248 6.91 -0.12 -10.32
C ARG A 248 7.39 0.79 -9.21
N CYS A 249 7.93 1.92 -9.62
CA CYS A 249 8.43 2.99 -8.78
C CYS A 249 7.51 4.20 -8.89
N LEU A 250 7.58 5.11 -7.93
CA LEU A 250 6.79 6.33 -7.92
C LEU A 250 7.70 7.52 -7.62
N GLU A 251 7.52 8.59 -8.38
CA GLU A 251 8.03 9.91 -8.06
C GLU A 251 6.89 10.77 -7.49
N PHE A 252 7.16 11.47 -6.41
CA PHE A 252 6.20 12.32 -5.71
C PHE A 252 6.64 13.77 -5.82
N LYS A 253 5.77 14.63 -6.37
CA LYS A 253 5.99 16.07 -6.41
C LYS A 253 5.01 16.75 -5.47
N HIS A 254 5.53 17.31 -4.38
CA HIS A 254 4.76 18.02 -3.38
C HIS A 254 4.69 19.50 -3.74
N GLU A 255 3.50 20.09 -3.60
CA GLU A 255 3.25 21.50 -3.78
C GLU A 255 2.38 22.02 -2.64
N THR A 256 2.66 23.25 -2.19
CA THR A 256 1.82 23.97 -1.23
C THR A 256 1.19 25.18 -1.91
N HIS A 257 -0.11 25.33 -1.74
CA HIS A 257 -0.91 26.40 -2.35
C HIS A 257 -1.44 27.37 -1.30
N HIS A 258 -1.38 28.69 -1.61
CA HIS A 258 -1.90 29.76 -0.76
C HIS A 258 -3.42 29.90 -0.86
N ARG A 259 -4.12 28.81 -0.55
CA ARG A 259 -5.59 28.71 -0.50
C ARG A 259 -6.00 27.54 0.42
N PRO A 260 -7.20 27.59 1.00
CA PRO A 260 -7.61 26.58 1.99
C PRO A 260 -7.91 25.22 1.35
N VAL A 261 -8.30 25.15 0.08
CA VAL A 261 -8.67 23.93 -0.64
C VAL A 261 -8.14 24.00 -2.07
N PHE A 262 -7.56 22.93 -2.55
CA PHE A 262 -7.07 22.79 -3.93
C PHE A 262 -8.09 22.14 -4.86
N GLN A 263 -8.72 21.05 -4.42
CA GLN A 263 -9.63 20.23 -5.22
C GLN A 263 -10.85 19.81 -4.39
N SER A 264 -11.90 19.32 -5.07
CA SER A 264 -13.18 18.98 -4.42
C SER A 264 -13.26 17.54 -3.88
N ALA A 265 -12.14 16.83 -3.85
CA ALA A 265 -12.06 15.46 -3.33
C ALA A 265 -10.66 15.19 -2.75
N PRO A 266 -10.53 14.25 -1.80
CA PRO A 266 -9.22 13.88 -1.24
C PRO A 266 -8.22 13.46 -2.30
N VAL A 267 -8.66 12.67 -3.27
CA VAL A 267 -7.87 12.20 -4.41
C VAL A 267 -8.63 12.40 -5.69
N VAL A 268 -7.94 12.94 -6.69
CA VAL A 268 -8.43 13.02 -8.06
C VAL A 268 -7.48 12.21 -8.94
N ASN A 269 -8.03 11.20 -9.61
CA ASN A 269 -7.32 10.42 -10.63
C ASN A 269 -7.41 11.12 -12.00
N TYR A 270 -6.34 11.05 -12.75
CA TYR A 270 -6.24 11.60 -14.11
C TYR A 270 -5.91 10.47 -15.08
N PRO A 271 -6.90 9.73 -15.57
CA PRO A 271 -6.66 8.60 -16.48
C PRO A 271 -5.95 9.00 -17.77
N ASN A 272 -6.40 10.06 -18.43
CA ASN A 272 -6.08 10.33 -19.83
C ASN A 272 -5.17 11.54 -20.04
N GLU A 273 -5.33 12.60 -19.29
CA GLU A 273 -4.68 13.88 -19.55
C GLU A 273 -3.23 13.83 -19.02
N TYR A 274 -2.69 14.20 -18.17
CA TYR A 274 -1.35 14.42 -17.62
C TYR A 274 -0.49 13.15 -17.47
N ALA A 275 0.80 13.34 -17.26
CA ALA A 275 1.76 12.26 -17.00
C ALA A 275 1.62 11.64 -15.59
N TYR A 276 1.10 12.40 -14.62
CA TYR A 276 0.77 11.86 -13.30
C TYR A 276 -0.53 11.06 -13.32
N THR A 277 -0.65 10.11 -12.41
CA THR A 277 -1.86 9.29 -12.30
C THR A 277 -2.90 9.91 -11.40
N ARG A 278 -2.48 10.62 -10.35
CA ARG A 278 -3.40 11.23 -9.38
C ARG A 278 -2.78 12.40 -8.63
N VAL A 279 -3.66 13.21 -8.06
CA VAL A 279 -3.32 14.29 -7.13
C VAL A 279 -4.03 14.02 -5.80
N THR A 280 -3.30 14.06 -4.72
CA THR A 280 -3.84 13.91 -3.36
C THR A 280 -3.72 15.23 -2.60
N GLU A 281 -4.80 15.67 -1.95
CA GLU A 281 -4.81 16.82 -1.05
C GLU A 281 -4.84 16.32 0.41
N PHE A 282 -3.78 16.61 1.16
CA PHE A 282 -3.54 15.98 2.47
C PHE A 282 -4.52 16.41 3.56
N LYS A 283 -5.02 17.63 3.57
CA LYS A 283 -5.93 18.12 4.61
C LYS A 283 -7.22 17.29 4.73
N TYR A 284 -7.70 16.70 3.64
CA TYR A 284 -8.81 15.75 3.70
C TYR A 284 -8.44 14.50 4.51
N LEU A 285 -7.22 13.99 4.31
CA LEU A 285 -6.75 12.76 4.96
C LEU A 285 -6.44 13.01 6.43
N THR A 286 -5.74 14.11 6.73
CA THR A 286 -5.25 14.42 8.08
C THR A 286 -6.31 15.11 8.95
N GLY A 287 -7.33 15.73 8.33
CA GLY A 287 -8.35 16.52 9.04
C GLY A 287 -7.82 17.83 9.62
N GLN A 288 -6.65 18.27 9.19
CA GLN A 288 -5.99 19.46 9.68
C GLN A 288 -6.68 20.73 9.16
N ASP A 289 -6.94 21.66 10.04
CA ASP A 289 -7.37 23.01 9.66
C ASP A 289 -6.15 23.91 9.45
N HIS A 290 -6.02 24.50 8.26
CA HIS A 290 -4.89 25.34 7.90
C HIS A 290 -5.27 26.28 6.74
N PRO A 291 -4.82 27.55 6.72
CA PRO A 291 -5.15 28.50 5.64
C PRO A 291 -4.52 28.13 4.29
N LEU A 292 -3.41 27.37 4.31
CA LEU A 292 -2.78 26.82 3.11
C LEU A 292 -3.18 25.34 2.94
N THR A 293 -2.98 24.79 1.74
CA THR A 293 -3.14 23.36 1.50
C THR A 293 -1.95 22.80 0.74
N SER A 294 -1.60 21.52 1.04
CA SER A 294 -0.54 20.81 0.33
C SER A 294 -1.12 19.62 -0.43
N VAL A 295 -0.61 19.44 -1.63
CA VAL A 295 -0.96 18.34 -2.53
C VAL A 295 0.28 17.57 -2.95
N VAL A 296 0.09 16.33 -3.38
CA VAL A 296 1.13 15.53 -4.03
C VAL A 296 0.64 15.02 -5.37
N TYR A 297 1.48 15.16 -6.39
CA TYR A 297 1.32 14.56 -7.72
C TYR A 297 2.12 13.27 -7.78
N GLU A 298 1.50 12.17 -8.22
CA GLU A 298 2.15 10.88 -8.32
C GLU A 298 2.48 10.54 -9.77
N PHE A 299 3.78 10.35 -10.04
CA PHE A 299 4.30 9.96 -11.35
C PHE A 299 4.84 8.54 -11.29
N PRO A 300 4.20 7.57 -11.94
CA PRO A 300 4.75 6.22 -12.03
C PRO A 300 6.02 6.21 -12.87
N ARG A 301 7.02 5.44 -12.39
CA ARG A 301 8.33 5.28 -13.00
C ARG A 301 8.70 3.81 -13.16
N SER A 302 9.61 3.52 -14.08
CA SER A 302 10.22 2.20 -14.25
C SER A 302 11.45 2.01 -13.37
N GLU A 303 12.07 3.08 -12.90
CA GLU A 303 13.29 3.10 -12.10
C GLU A 303 13.09 3.90 -10.81
N GLY A 304 13.84 3.55 -9.77
CA GLY A 304 13.77 4.17 -8.45
C GLY A 304 13.48 3.17 -7.34
N ASP A 305 13.08 3.67 -6.18
CA ASP A 305 12.68 2.83 -5.05
C ASP A 305 11.49 1.93 -5.42
N PRO A 306 11.52 0.63 -5.06
CA PRO A 306 10.45 -0.31 -5.39
C PRO A 306 9.19 -0.05 -4.53
N TYR A 307 8.05 0.14 -5.21
CA TYR A 307 6.75 0.34 -4.55
C TYR A 307 5.81 -0.84 -4.75
N TYR A 308 5.65 -1.29 -5.98
CA TYR A 308 4.67 -2.31 -6.33
C TYR A 308 5.29 -3.43 -7.15
N PRO A 309 5.27 -4.68 -6.68
CA PRO A 309 5.54 -5.85 -7.52
C PRO A 309 4.63 -5.84 -8.75
N ILE A 310 5.17 -6.09 -9.93
CA ILE A 310 4.38 -6.15 -11.17
C ILE A 310 3.72 -7.53 -11.26
N PRO A 311 2.37 -7.63 -11.20
CA PRO A 311 1.66 -8.91 -11.15
C PRO A 311 1.58 -9.55 -12.54
N ARG A 312 2.55 -10.41 -12.85
CA ARG A 312 2.65 -11.21 -14.07
C ARG A 312 3.13 -12.62 -13.74
N ALA A 313 2.74 -13.59 -14.54
CA ALA A 313 3.08 -15.00 -14.34
C ALA A 313 4.60 -15.27 -14.38
N ASP A 314 5.32 -14.61 -15.30
CA ASP A 314 6.78 -14.68 -15.42
C ASP A 314 7.50 -14.13 -14.18
N ASN A 315 7.03 -13.01 -13.64
CA ASN A 315 7.56 -12.41 -12.40
C ASN A 315 7.29 -13.33 -11.19
N ALA A 316 6.11 -13.93 -11.13
CA ALA A 316 5.78 -14.91 -10.09
C ALA A 316 6.68 -16.16 -10.18
N ALA A 317 7.04 -16.60 -11.40
CA ALA A 317 7.97 -17.71 -11.59
C ALA A 317 9.39 -17.34 -11.14
N LEU A 318 9.85 -16.11 -11.44
CA LEU A 318 11.14 -15.60 -10.96
C LEU A 318 11.18 -15.50 -9.43
N TYR A 319 10.11 -14.96 -8.82
CA TYR A 319 9.99 -14.90 -7.36
C TYR A 319 10.06 -16.30 -6.70
N LYS A 320 9.44 -17.33 -7.29
CA LYS A 320 9.50 -18.70 -6.76
C LYS A 320 10.93 -19.22 -6.65
N ARG A 321 11.82 -18.83 -7.56
CA ARG A 321 13.26 -19.21 -7.49
C ARG A 321 13.93 -18.56 -6.27
N TYR A 322 13.68 -17.27 -5.99
CA TYR A 322 14.18 -16.59 -4.80
C TYR A 322 13.57 -17.17 -3.51
N HIS A 323 12.28 -17.47 -3.55
CA HIS A 323 11.61 -18.07 -2.40
C HIS A 323 12.19 -19.45 -2.04
N ALA A 324 12.59 -20.25 -3.04
CA ALA A 324 13.26 -21.52 -2.78
C ALA A 324 14.60 -21.31 -2.02
N LEU A 325 15.41 -20.32 -2.40
CA LEU A 325 16.62 -19.96 -1.64
C LEU A 325 16.27 -19.50 -0.21
N ALA A 326 15.21 -18.69 -0.07
CA ALA A 326 14.79 -18.18 1.23
C ALA A 326 14.39 -19.31 2.21
N VAL A 327 13.75 -20.36 1.71
CA VAL A 327 13.38 -21.53 2.53
C VAL A 327 14.61 -22.30 3.00
N GLU A 328 15.68 -22.33 2.22
CA GLU A 328 16.94 -23.01 2.54
C GLU A 328 17.90 -22.12 3.37
N THR A 329 17.58 -20.85 3.60
CA THR A 329 18.42 -19.93 4.37
C THR A 329 18.02 -19.98 5.83
N PRO A 330 18.80 -20.60 6.74
CA PRO A 330 18.48 -20.70 8.14
C PRO A 330 18.52 -19.31 8.81
N ASP A 331 17.71 -19.15 9.85
CA ASP A 331 17.69 -17.98 10.74
C ASP A 331 17.39 -16.63 10.03
N VAL A 332 16.83 -16.70 8.80
CA VAL A 332 16.40 -15.51 8.03
C VAL A 332 14.92 -15.62 7.68
N HIS A 333 14.16 -14.56 7.96
CA HIS A 333 12.73 -14.49 7.72
C HIS A 333 12.39 -13.34 6.79
N PHE A 334 11.85 -13.65 5.62
CA PHE A 334 11.39 -12.66 4.66
C PHE A 334 9.91 -12.32 4.90
N VAL A 335 9.60 -11.03 5.04
CA VAL A 335 8.26 -10.56 5.37
C VAL A 335 8.00 -9.18 4.74
N GLY A 336 6.73 -8.82 4.60
CA GLY A 336 6.33 -7.56 4.00
C GLY A 336 6.22 -7.62 2.48
N ARG A 337 5.82 -6.50 1.89
CA ARG A 337 5.50 -6.39 0.46
C ARG A 337 6.68 -6.78 -0.44
N LEU A 338 7.88 -6.28 -0.13
CA LEU A 338 9.07 -6.50 -0.94
C LEU A 338 9.72 -7.87 -0.65
N GLY A 339 9.78 -8.26 0.63
CA GLY A 339 10.33 -9.55 1.04
C GLY A 339 9.54 -10.76 0.53
N THR A 340 8.26 -10.58 0.22
CA THR A 340 7.41 -11.65 -0.29
C THR A 340 6.88 -11.40 -1.71
N TYR A 341 7.35 -10.34 -2.37
CA TYR A 341 6.96 -9.93 -3.73
C TYR A 341 5.45 -9.96 -3.96
N ARG A 342 4.67 -9.34 -3.04
CA ARG A 342 3.20 -9.31 -3.11
C ARG A 342 2.67 -7.90 -2.91
N TYR A 343 1.59 -7.60 -3.62
CA TYR A 343 0.86 -6.35 -3.46
C TYR A 343 -0.10 -6.46 -2.25
N TYR A 344 0.36 -5.99 -1.10
CA TYR A 344 -0.40 -5.98 0.15
C TYR A 344 -0.91 -4.59 0.52
N ASN A 345 -2.10 -4.51 1.12
CA ASN A 345 -2.55 -3.38 1.90
C ASN A 345 -1.85 -3.36 3.28
N MET A 346 -1.95 -2.24 3.99
CA MET A 346 -1.27 -2.08 5.29
C MET A 346 -1.71 -3.12 6.32
N ASP A 347 -3.01 -3.40 6.41
CA ASP A 347 -3.58 -4.41 7.30
C ASP A 347 -3.05 -5.82 7.00
N GLN A 348 -2.91 -6.16 5.73
CA GLN A 348 -2.36 -7.45 5.31
C GLN A 348 -0.88 -7.59 5.70
N VAL A 349 -0.11 -6.50 5.61
CA VAL A 349 1.29 -6.48 6.09
C VAL A 349 1.35 -6.68 7.60
N VAL A 350 0.48 -6.01 8.36
CA VAL A 350 0.37 -6.19 9.82
C VAL A 350 -0.02 -7.62 10.15
N GLY A 351 -1.03 -8.17 9.49
CA GLY A 351 -1.47 -9.57 9.68
C GLY A 351 -0.37 -10.58 9.38
N GLN A 352 0.40 -10.37 8.32
CA GLN A 352 1.56 -11.20 7.98
C GLN A 352 2.63 -11.16 9.09
N ALA A 353 2.94 -9.96 9.60
CA ALA A 353 3.91 -9.79 10.68
C ALA A 353 3.46 -10.46 11.99
N LEU A 354 2.19 -10.33 12.36
CA LEU A 354 1.61 -11.01 13.53
C LEU A 354 1.65 -12.54 13.37
N THR A 355 1.37 -13.04 12.17
CA THR A 355 1.46 -14.48 11.85
C THR A 355 2.90 -15.00 12.01
N LEU A 356 3.88 -14.26 11.48
CA LEU A 356 5.29 -14.62 11.65
C LEU A 356 5.70 -14.60 13.12
N TYR A 357 5.32 -13.56 13.86
CA TYR A 357 5.57 -13.51 15.32
C TYR A 357 5.02 -14.73 16.04
N ASN A 358 3.78 -15.14 15.78
CA ASN A 358 3.18 -16.31 16.42
C ASN A 358 3.95 -17.60 16.09
N LYS A 359 4.44 -17.73 14.87
CA LYS A 359 5.29 -18.87 14.46
C LYS A 359 6.59 -18.89 15.27
N LEU A 360 7.30 -17.76 15.35
CA LEU A 360 8.55 -17.64 16.11
C LEU A 360 8.35 -17.91 17.60
N ALA A 361 7.27 -17.39 18.19
CA ALA A 361 6.93 -17.60 19.59
C ALA A 361 6.68 -19.08 19.93
N ASN A 362 5.98 -19.79 19.05
CA ASN A 362 5.71 -21.22 19.25
C ASN A 362 6.97 -22.08 19.12
N THR A 363 7.87 -21.75 18.19
CA THR A 363 9.16 -22.45 18.05
C THR A 363 10.02 -22.27 19.30
N THR A 364 10.09 -21.06 19.86
CA THR A 364 10.83 -20.79 21.11
C THR A 364 10.25 -21.57 22.29
N ARG A 365 8.91 -21.64 22.41
CA ARG A 365 8.26 -22.42 23.48
C ARG A 365 8.52 -23.92 23.35
N ALA A 366 8.47 -24.47 22.14
CA ALA A 366 8.76 -25.87 21.88
C ALA A 366 10.20 -26.23 22.25
N ALA A 367 11.16 -25.37 21.89
CA ALA A 367 12.57 -25.55 22.27
C ALA A 367 12.78 -25.50 23.78
N ALA A 368 12.10 -24.58 24.49
CA ALA A 368 12.19 -24.44 25.94
C ALA A 368 11.54 -25.62 26.71
N LEU A 369 10.61 -26.36 26.14
CA LEU A 369 9.98 -27.55 26.72
C LEU A 369 10.75 -28.85 26.40
N ALA A 370 11.70 -28.79 25.47
CA ALA A 370 12.53 -29.93 25.07
C ALA A 370 13.87 -30.02 25.83
N VAL A 371 14.17 -29.03 26.69
CA VAL A 371 15.31 -28.95 27.61
C VAL A 371 14.85 -29.22 29.03
#